data_65f75b26e366abeb17299f6e9c4f0271
#
_entry.id   65f75b26e366abeb17299f6e9c4f0271
#
_cell.length_a   1.000
_cell.length_b   1.000
_cell.length_c   1.000
_cell.angle_alpha   90.00
_cell.angle_beta   90.00
_cell.angle_gamma   90.00
#
_symmetry.space_group_name_H-M   'P 1'
#
loop_
_entity.id
_entity.type
_entity.pdbx_description
1 polymer ?
#
loop_
_entity_poly.entity_id
_entity_poly.type
_entity_poly.pdbx_seq_one_letter_code
_entity_poly.pdbx_strand_id
1 'polypeptide(L)'
;PAQAVSFTVDNISGTWDNIQGTSTFNGTGTNQVRWGSPATTAGQSGFDFNSASNSLSISSGSNFVIGELTHLNFPVWGGTAASGADLQLSMAIDGVTQGFDYSFTIDETTNSAGICPEFQISGTPCDDKIDFTSAFSSKTFLKDGFNYSLELLGFSSTTDGLSPVSSFITEEHKASSAFLVARFVKDDSDVSVPEPTSAAALLLIGLVSTRIRRRQA
;
A
#
# COMPACT_ATOMS: atom_id res chain seq x y z
N PRO A 1 20.09 -10.15 -18.00
CA PRO A 1 19.08 -9.92 -16.98
C PRO A 1 19.31 -8.55 -16.34
N ALA A 2 18.24 -7.73 -16.21
CA ALA A 2 18.33 -6.47 -15.46
C ALA A 2 18.71 -6.82 -14.01
N GLN A 3 19.65 -6.08 -13.43
CA GLN A 3 20.06 -6.26 -12.05
C GLN A 3 18.95 -5.71 -11.15
N ALA A 4 18.55 -6.47 -10.13
CA ALA A 4 17.57 -6.01 -9.15
C ALA A 4 18.14 -4.80 -8.38
N VAL A 5 17.34 -3.73 -8.28
CA VAL A 5 17.70 -2.55 -7.49
C VAL A 5 17.44 -2.84 -6.02
N SER A 6 18.35 -2.45 -5.14
CA SER A 6 18.22 -2.61 -3.68
C SER A 6 17.80 -1.31 -3.03
N PHE A 7 16.93 -1.42 -2.03
CA PHE A 7 16.41 -0.31 -1.21
C PHE A 7 16.68 -0.61 0.27
N THR A 8 17.10 0.40 1.01
CA THR A 8 17.08 0.37 2.48
C THR A 8 15.80 1.02 2.94
N VAL A 9 14.99 0.30 3.72
CA VAL A 9 13.70 0.79 4.25
C VAL A 9 13.78 0.87 5.76
N ASP A 10 13.48 2.07 6.29
CA ASP A 10 13.53 2.38 7.72
C ASP A 10 12.30 3.19 8.14
N ASN A 11 12.07 3.28 9.45
CA ASN A 11 11.08 4.19 10.05
C ASN A 11 9.68 4.04 9.46
N ILE A 12 9.24 2.79 9.24
CA ILE A 12 7.88 2.53 8.77
C ILE A 12 6.90 2.97 9.86
N SER A 13 5.88 3.73 9.45
CA SER A 13 4.75 4.13 10.29
C SER A 13 3.47 4.17 9.47
N GLY A 14 2.33 4.03 10.13
CA GLY A 14 1.02 4.12 9.49
C GLY A 14 0.04 4.83 10.39
N THR A 15 -0.82 5.66 9.81
CA THR A 15 -1.92 6.32 10.50
C THR A 15 -3.22 6.13 9.73
N TRP A 16 -4.30 6.00 10.48
CA TRP A 16 -5.64 5.85 9.92
C TRP A 16 -6.32 7.18 9.72
N ASP A 17 -7.05 7.33 8.61
CA ASP A 17 -7.84 8.51 8.29
C ASP A 17 -9.09 8.14 7.47
N ASN A 18 -9.92 9.14 7.16
CA ASN A 18 -11.07 9.03 6.27
C ASN A 18 -11.96 7.80 6.55
N ILE A 19 -12.46 7.69 7.79
CA ILE A 19 -13.34 6.58 8.18
C ILE A 19 -14.68 6.74 7.50
N GLN A 20 -15.11 5.72 6.76
CA GLN A 20 -16.30 5.73 5.91
C GLN A 20 -17.44 4.92 6.56
N GLY A 21 -18.70 5.23 6.20
CA GLY A 21 -19.88 4.48 6.63
C GLY A 21 -20.40 4.81 8.02
N THR A 22 -19.65 5.55 8.84
CA THR A 22 -20.06 5.93 10.20
C THR A 22 -19.68 7.37 10.52
N SER A 23 -20.41 7.99 11.45
CA SER A 23 -20.05 9.27 12.09
C SER A 23 -19.51 9.08 13.52
N THR A 24 -19.50 7.84 14.03
CA THR A 24 -19.05 7.51 15.38
C THR A 24 -17.68 6.84 15.30
N PHE A 25 -16.64 7.65 15.35
CA PHE A 25 -15.26 7.15 15.31
C PHE A 25 -14.31 8.07 16.09
N ASN A 26 -13.15 7.54 16.42
CA ASN A 26 -12.03 8.28 17.03
C ASN A 26 -10.69 7.66 16.65
N GLY A 27 -9.59 8.36 16.94
CA GLY A 27 -8.23 7.88 16.71
C GLY A 27 -7.67 8.17 15.32
N THR A 28 -8.35 8.95 14.46
CA THR A 28 -7.77 9.42 13.17
C THR A 28 -6.47 10.18 13.40
N GLY A 29 -5.53 10.03 12.45
CA GLY A 29 -4.17 10.58 12.56
C GLY A 29 -3.25 9.77 13.48
N THR A 30 -3.70 8.61 13.99
CA THR A 30 -2.89 7.69 14.79
C THR A 30 -2.83 6.30 14.17
N ASN A 31 -2.00 5.42 14.70
CA ASN A 31 -1.94 4.02 14.27
C ASN A 31 -3.12 3.17 14.73
N GLN A 32 -4.08 3.75 15.44
CA GLN A 32 -5.26 3.07 15.95
C GLN A 32 -6.50 3.88 15.63
N VAL A 33 -7.51 3.24 15.06
CA VAL A 33 -8.82 3.85 14.84
C VAL A 33 -9.91 2.95 15.40
N ARG A 34 -10.95 3.57 15.97
CA ARG A 34 -12.10 2.90 16.56
C ARG A 34 -13.37 3.48 15.99
N TRP A 35 -14.39 2.64 15.76
CA TRP A 35 -15.68 3.04 15.25
C TRP A 35 -16.84 2.29 15.88
N GLY A 36 -18.03 2.83 15.61
CA GLY A 36 -19.30 2.27 16.03
C GLY A 36 -19.67 2.53 17.47
N SER A 37 -20.94 2.41 17.76
CA SER A 37 -21.48 2.42 19.12
C SER A 37 -21.46 0.99 19.65
N PRO A 38 -20.73 0.67 20.73
CA PRO A 38 -20.61 -0.69 21.23
C PRO A 38 -21.96 -1.32 21.57
N ALA A 39 -22.23 -2.52 21.07
CA ALA A 39 -23.40 -3.31 21.42
C ALA A 39 -23.12 -4.26 22.61
N THR A 40 -21.85 -4.42 22.99
CA THR A 40 -21.38 -5.24 24.09
C THR A 40 -20.35 -4.50 24.96
N THR A 41 -19.90 -5.13 26.04
CA THR A 41 -18.82 -4.59 26.90
C THR A 41 -17.43 -4.72 26.29
N ALA A 42 -17.29 -5.35 25.13
CA ALA A 42 -15.99 -5.51 24.44
C ALA A 42 -15.44 -4.18 23.90
N GLY A 43 -16.29 -3.18 23.70
CA GLY A 43 -15.91 -1.86 23.21
C GLY A 43 -16.24 -1.66 21.73
N GLN A 44 -15.58 -0.68 21.11
CA GLN A 44 -15.75 -0.34 19.69
C GLN A 44 -14.98 -1.33 18.82
N SER A 45 -15.47 -1.54 17.61
CA SER A 45 -14.68 -2.15 16.53
C SER A 45 -13.57 -1.21 16.07
N GLY A 46 -12.56 -1.71 15.30
CA GLY A 46 -11.48 -0.84 14.90
C GLY A 46 -10.28 -1.53 14.24
N PHE A 47 -9.35 -0.72 13.77
CA PHE A 47 -8.06 -1.16 13.25
C PHE A 47 -6.90 -0.66 14.11
N ASP A 48 -5.88 -1.52 14.26
CA ASP A 48 -4.55 -1.17 14.74
C ASP A 48 -3.53 -1.50 13.65
N PHE A 49 -2.57 -0.62 13.42
CA PHE A 49 -1.43 -0.89 12.56
C PHE A 49 -0.14 -0.82 13.38
N ASN A 50 0.57 -1.94 13.45
CA ASN A 50 1.87 -2.04 14.09
C ASN A 50 2.94 -2.21 13.03
N SER A 51 3.73 -1.15 12.80
CA SER A 51 4.77 -1.15 11.76
C SER A 51 5.88 -2.16 12.04
N ALA A 52 6.50 -2.69 10.97
CA ALA A 52 7.73 -3.44 11.09
C ALA A 52 8.84 -2.54 11.68
N SER A 53 9.56 -3.04 12.67
CA SER A 53 10.46 -2.24 13.54
C SER A 53 11.93 -2.24 13.11
N ASN A 54 12.32 -3.04 12.12
CA ASN A 54 13.72 -3.20 11.71
C ASN A 54 14.01 -2.48 10.41
N SER A 55 15.28 -2.03 10.26
CA SER A 55 15.82 -1.66 8.96
C SER A 55 15.82 -2.87 8.03
N LEU A 56 15.25 -2.71 6.84
CA LEU A 56 15.10 -3.77 5.86
C LEU A 56 15.94 -3.46 4.62
N SER A 57 16.63 -4.47 4.08
CA SER A 57 17.26 -4.38 2.76
C SER A 57 16.43 -5.19 1.77
N ILE A 58 15.77 -4.49 0.84
CA ILE A 58 14.76 -5.05 -0.06
C ILE A 58 15.23 -4.92 -1.50
N SER A 59 15.15 -6.00 -2.27
CA SER A 59 15.36 -5.95 -3.72
C SER A 59 14.04 -5.62 -4.43
N SER A 60 14.10 -4.87 -5.54
CA SER A 60 12.91 -4.63 -6.38
C SER A 60 12.25 -5.96 -6.79
N GLY A 61 10.92 -6.02 -6.71
CA GLY A 61 10.13 -7.22 -6.98
C GLY A 61 10.08 -8.25 -5.84
N SER A 62 10.87 -8.08 -4.76
CA SER A 62 10.82 -8.97 -3.60
C SER A 62 9.73 -8.54 -2.62
N ASN A 63 9.01 -9.52 -2.07
CA ASN A 63 8.02 -9.29 -1.03
C ASN A 63 8.69 -8.92 0.30
N PHE A 64 8.06 -8.04 1.06
CA PHE A 64 8.43 -7.73 2.43
C PHE A 64 7.21 -7.34 3.26
N VAL A 65 7.29 -7.57 4.57
CA VAL A 65 6.25 -7.17 5.51
C VAL A 65 6.47 -5.72 5.92
N ILE A 66 5.44 -4.89 5.78
CA ILE A 66 5.45 -3.47 6.19
C ILE A 66 4.93 -3.27 7.60
N GLY A 67 4.14 -4.21 8.11
CA GLY A 67 3.58 -4.17 9.46
C GLY A 67 2.50 -5.21 9.66
N GLU A 68 1.91 -5.21 10.84
CA GLU A 68 0.78 -6.05 11.23
C GLU A 68 -0.48 -5.21 11.32
N LEU A 69 -1.54 -5.63 10.63
CA LEU A 69 -2.89 -5.11 10.76
C LEU A 69 -3.65 -5.98 11.75
N THR A 70 -4.24 -5.37 12.75
CA THR A 70 -5.20 -6.03 13.65
C THR A 70 -6.58 -5.42 13.43
N HIS A 71 -7.57 -6.25 13.16
CA HIS A 71 -8.98 -5.88 13.20
C HIS A 71 -9.58 -6.32 14.55
N LEU A 72 -10.10 -5.35 15.28
CA LEU A 72 -10.93 -5.56 16.47
C LEU A 72 -12.37 -5.72 15.97
N ASN A 73 -12.79 -6.95 15.70
CA ASN A 73 -14.13 -7.24 15.20
C ASN A 73 -15.07 -7.44 16.40
N PHE A 74 -15.56 -6.34 16.95
CA PHE A 74 -16.47 -6.33 18.10
C PHE A 74 -17.85 -5.81 17.71
N PRO A 75 -18.94 -6.38 18.30
CA PRO A 75 -20.29 -5.99 17.94
C PRO A 75 -20.57 -4.52 18.20
N VAL A 76 -21.04 -3.84 17.18
CA VAL A 76 -21.55 -2.47 17.23
C VAL A 76 -23.00 -2.42 16.80
N TRP A 77 -23.74 -1.38 17.24
CA TRP A 77 -25.12 -1.21 16.85
C TRP A 77 -25.27 -0.96 15.35
N GLY A 78 -26.26 -1.59 14.72
CA GLY A 78 -26.52 -1.47 13.29
C GLY A 78 -26.57 -0.03 12.82
N GLY A 79 -25.93 0.25 11.66
CA GLY A 79 -25.79 1.59 11.08
C GLY A 79 -24.72 2.46 11.74
N THR A 80 -23.90 1.91 12.65
CA THR A 80 -22.77 2.63 13.27
C THR A 80 -21.41 2.03 12.92
N ALA A 81 -21.39 0.91 12.20
CA ALA A 81 -20.16 0.28 11.71
C ALA A 81 -19.51 1.09 10.60
N ALA A 82 -18.18 0.97 10.47
CA ALA A 82 -17.46 1.54 9.33
C ALA A 82 -17.55 0.61 8.12
N SER A 83 -17.58 1.19 6.93
CA SER A 83 -17.48 0.45 5.66
C SER A 83 -16.09 0.59 5.00
N GLY A 84 -15.21 1.38 5.58
CA GLY A 84 -13.85 1.58 5.09
C GLY A 84 -13.04 2.55 5.92
N ALA A 85 -11.73 2.53 5.69
CA ALA A 85 -10.75 3.42 6.30
C ALA A 85 -9.52 3.55 5.39
N ASP A 86 -8.86 4.71 5.40
CA ASP A 86 -7.62 4.94 4.67
C ASP A 86 -6.41 4.76 5.60
N LEU A 87 -5.42 3.99 5.16
CA LEU A 87 -4.12 3.86 5.80
C LEU A 87 -3.11 4.75 5.07
N GLN A 88 -2.58 5.73 5.78
CA GLN A 88 -1.48 6.58 5.33
C GLN A 88 -0.17 6.01 5.86
N LEU A 89 0.61 5.40 4.97
CA LEU A 89 1.93 4.86 5.29
C LEU A 89 3.01 5.93 5.06
N SER A 90 4.00 5.94 5.94
CA SER A 90 5.24 6.69 5.78
C SER A 90 6.42 5.78 6.07
N MET A 91 7.47 5.86 5.25
CA MET A 91 8.72 5.14 5.46
C MET A 91 9.90 5.90 4.87
N ALA A 92 11.07 5.74 5.44
CA ALA A 92 12.31 6.22 4.84
C ALA A 92 12.83 5.18 3.85
N ILE A 93 13.00 5.56 2.59
CA ILE A 93 13.59 4.73 1.53
C ILE A 93 14.92 5.38 1.16
N ASP A 94 16.04 4.67 1.41
CA ASP A 94 17.40 5.17 1.25
C ASP A 94 17.62 6.53 1.95
N GLY A 95 17.03 6.67 3.14
CA GLY A 95 17.11 7.88 3.97
C GLY A 95 16.16 9.01 3.57
N VAL A 96 15.34 8.85 2.53
CA VAL A 96 14.33 9.85 2.10
C VAL A 96 12.94 9.39 2.50
N THR A 97 12.23 10.22 3.27
CA THR A 97 10.84 9.90 3.68
C THR A 97 9.91 9.93 2.48
N GLN A 98 9.17 8.83 2.30
CA GLN A 98 8.15 8.65 1.28
C GLN A 98 6.80 8.34 1.95
N GLY A 99 5.70 8.80 1.34
CA GLY A 99 4.35 8.53 1.81
C GLY A 99 3.55 7.75 0.78
N PHE A 100 2.67 6.85 1.25
CA PHE A 100 1.79 6.03 0.41
C PHE A 100 0.41 5.94 1.06
N ASP A 101 -0.66 5.97 0.25
CA ASP A 101 -2.03 5.94 0.73
C ASP A 101 -2.73 4.70 0.19
N TYR A 102 -3.47 3.99 1.04
CA TYR A 102 -4.27 2.83 0.69
C TYR A 102 -5.63 2.90 1.35
N SER A 103 -6.69 2.62 0.57
CA SER A 103 -8.04 2.57 1.08
C SER A 103 -8.48 1.13 1.30
N PHE A 104 -8.89 0.82 2.52
CA PHE A 104 -9.44 -0.46 2.92
C PHE A 104 -10.96 -0.41 2.91
N THR A 105 -11.59 -1.49 2.50
CA THR A 105 -13.03 -1.71 2.61
C THR A 105 -13.33 -2.77 3.64
N ILE A 106 -14.43 -2.61 4.33
CA ILE A 106 -14.93 -3.51 5.36
C ILE A 106 -16.30 -4.00 4.92
N ASP A 107 -16.41 -5.31 4.67
CA ASP A 107 -17.67 -6.00 4.48
C ASP A 107 -18.13 -6.47 5.86
N GLU A 108 -18.81 -5.55 6.55
CA GLU A 108 -19.34 -5.75 7.89
C GLU A 108 -20.56 -6.64 7.82
N THR A 109 -20.55 -7.75 8.50
CA THR A 109 -21.63 -8.73 8.49
C THR A 109 -22.60 -8.54 9.67
N THR A 110 -23.58 -9.42 9.79
CA THR A 110 -24.49 -9.37 10.92
C THR A 110 -23.86 -9.98 12.17
N ASN A 111 -23.85 -9.22 13.28
CA ASN A 111 -23.34 -9.65 14.59
C ASN A 111 -24.27 -10.67 15.30
N SER A 112 -25.12 -11.36 14.55
CA SER A 112 -26.09 -12.33 15.07
C SER A 112 -26.13 -13.56 14.17
N ALA A 113 -26.61 -14.68 14.70
CA ALA A 113 -26.83 -15.89 13.92
C ALA A 113 -27.76 -15.61 12.73
N GLY A 114 -27.38 -16.07 11.56
CA GLY A 114 -28.14 -15.86 10.31
C GLY A 114 -27.52 -16.63 9.14
N ILE A 115 -27.90 -16.23 7.93
CA ILE A 115 -27.27 -16.72 6.72
C ILE A 115 -26.02 -15.86 6.50
N CYS A 116 -24.84 -16.49 6.68
CA CYS A 116 -23.57 -15.82 6.50
C CYS A 116 -23.15 -15.81 5.02
N PRO A 117 -22.32 -14.84 4.58
CA PRO A 117 -21.64 -14.85 3.28
C PRO A 117 -20.76 -16.10 3.08
N GLU A 118 -20.35 -16.36 1.83
CA GLU A 118 -19.55 -17.56 1.49
C GLU A 118 -18.11 -17.54 2.05
N PHE A 119 -17.58 -16.36 2.44
CA PHE A 119 -16.20 -16.21 2.87
C PHE A 119 -15.93 -16.57 4.34
N GLN A 120 -16.83 -17.28 5.00
CA GLN A 120 -16.73 -17.62 6.43
C GLN A 120 -15.54 -18.55 6.76
N ILE A 121 -14.85 -18.27 7.87
CA ILE A 121 -13.84 -19.15 8.50
C ILE A 121 -14.29 -19.66 9.86
N SER A 122 -15.30 -19.02 10.49
CA SER A 122 -15.94 -19.45 11.73
C SER A 122 -17.39 -19.90 11.47
N GLY A 123 -18.09 -20.29 12.54
CA GLY A 123 -19.48 -20.75 12.42
C GLY A 123 -20.49 -19.60 12.47
N THR A 124 -20.72 -19.06 13.64
CA THR A 124 -21.65 -17.95 13.93
C THR A 124 -21.19 -17.22 15.18
N PRO A 125 -21.31 -15.88 15.28
CA PRO A 125 -21.83 -14.96 14.24
C PRO A 125 -20.99 -14.95 12.96
N CYS A 126 -21.48 -14.23 11.92
CA CYS A 126 -20.80 -14.18 10.64
C CYS A 126 -19.49 -13.38 10.72
N ASP A 127 -18.47 -13.85 10.01
CA ASP A 127 -17.17 -13.20 9.94
C ASP A 127 -17.22 -11.96 9.03
N ASP A 128 -16.38 -10.97 9.31
CA ASP A 128 -16.18 -9.82 8.44
C ASP A 128 -15.03 -10.03 7.47
N LYS A 129 -15.06 -9.29 6.36
CA LYS A 129 -14.03 -9.32 5.34
C LYS A 129 -13.42 -7.93 5.14
N ILE A 130 -12.09 -7.89 5.14
CA ILE A 130 -11.29 -6.71 4.87
C ILE A 130 -10.60 -6.90 3.52
N ASP A 131 -10.82 -5.94 2.61
CA ASP A 131 -10.13 -5.85 1.31
C ASP A 131 -9.47 -4.48 1.19
N PHE A 132 -8.65 -4.27 0.16
CA PHE A 132 -8.18 -2.94 -0.23
C PHE A 132 -8.58 -2.63 -1.69
N THR A 133 -8.90 -1.37 -1.97
CA THR A 133 -9.51 -0.95 -3.25
C THR A 133 -8.50 -0.92 -4.39
N SER A 134 -7.22 -0.73 -4.09
CA SER A 134 -6.11 -0.69 -5.05
C SER A 134 -4.85 -1.27 -4.45
N ALA A 135 -4.17 -2.11 -5.22
CA ALA A 135 -2.85 -2.62 -4.87
C ALA A 135 -1.76 -1.53 -4.92
N PHE A 136 -1.97 -0.46 -5.65
CA PHE A 136 -1.00 0.61 -5.84
C PHE A 136 -1.45 1.90 -5.18
N SER A 137 -0.52 2.54 -4.46
CA SER A 137 -0.66 3.94 -4.11
C SER A 137 -0.56 4.81 -5.37
N SER A 138 -1.23 5.95 -5.36
CA SER A 138 -1.07 6.96 -6.42
C SER A 138 0.30 7.65 -6.39
N LYS A 139 1.10 7.42 -5.35
CA LYS A 139 2.40 8.06 -5.13
C LYS A 139 3.54 7.16 -5.59
N THR A 140 4.49 7.76 -6.29
CA THR A 140 5.71 7.13 -6.77
C THR A 140 6.94 7.85 -6.22
N PHE A 141 8.09 7.22 -6.24
CA PHE A 141 9.37 7.82 -5.86
C PHE A 141 10.46 7.47 -6.87
N LEU A 142 11.48 8.34 -6.96
CA LEU A 142 12.58 8.19 -7.91
C LEU A 142 13.77 7.47 -7.27
N LYS A 143 14.31 6.46 -7.95
CA LYS A 143 15.55 5.76 -7.60
C LYS A 143 16.34 5.43 -8.86
N ASP A 144 17.59 5.86 -8.91
CA ASP A 144 18.53 5.62 -10.03
C ASP A 144 17.95 6.02 -11.40
N GLY A 145 17.17 7.11 -11.45
CA GLY A 145 16.55 7.64 -12.66
C GLY A 145 15.26 6.94 -13.10
N PHE A 146 14.72 6.03 -12.30
CA PHE A 146 13.47 5.32 -12.57
C PHE A 146 12.44 5.57 -11.47
N ASN A 147 11.16 5.66 -11.89
CA ASN A 147 10.06 5.71 -10.95
C ASN A 147 9.74 4.32 -10.41
N TYR A 148 9.44 4.27 -9.11
CA TYR A 148 8.98 3.09 -8.39
C TYR A 148 7.71 3.40 -7.63
N SER A 149 6.83 2.41 -7.55
CA SER A 149 5.67 2.41 -6.70
C SER A 149 5.78 1.32 -5.62
N LEU A 150 5.06 1.51 -4.53
CA LEU A 150 4.85 0.48 -3.52
C LEU A 150 3.54 -0.25 -3.87
N GLU A 151 3.64 -1.53 -4.19
CA GLU A 151 2.49 -2.40 -4.41
C GLU A 151 2.16 -3.16 -3.12
N LEU A 152 0.92 -3.04 -2.67
CA LEU A 152 0.36 -3.83 -1.57
C LEU A 152 -0.15 -5.17 -2.14
N LEU A 153 0.45 -6.27 -1.71
CA LEU A 153 0.14 -7.61 -2.24
C LEU A 153 -1.00 -8.29 -1.49
N GLY A 154 -1.24 -7.89 -0.24
CA GLY A 154 -2.28 -8.47 0.59
C GLY A 154 -1.84 -8.78 2.00
N PHE A 155 -2.51 -9.78 2.55
CA PHE A 155 -2.42 -10.19 3.95
C PHE A 155 -1.74 -11.56 4.03
N SER A 156 -0.78 -11.72 4.94
CA SER A 156 -0.11 -12.99 5.22
C SER A 156 -0.31 -13.37 6.69
N SER A 157 -0.45 -14.67 6.96
CA SER A 157 -0.47 -15.20 8.32
C SER A 157 0.93 -15.37 8.92
N THR A 158 1.98 -15.14 8.12
CA THR A 158 3.37 -15.38 8.52
C THR A 158 4.23 -14.13 8.39
N THR A 159 5.22 -13.99 9.29
CA THR A 159 6.12 -12.84 9.36
C THR A 159 7.09 -12.71 8.18
N ASP A 160 7.25 -13.76 7.39
CA ASP A 160 8.08 -13.75 6.17
C ASP A 160 7.33 -13.21 4.95
N GLY A 161 6.01 -12.94 5.07
CA GLY A 161 5.18 -12.40 4.00
C GLY A 161 4.97 -13.35 2.82
N LEU A 162 5.13 -14.66 3.03
CA LEU A 162 4.89 -15.65 1.99
C LEU A 162 3.39 -15.84 1.76
N SER A 163 3.04 -16.15 0.48
CA SER A 163 1.69 -16.48 0.07
C SER A 163 0.61 -15.48 0.52
N PRO A 164 0.76 -14.18 0.23
CA PRO A 164 -0.25 -13.19 0.62
C PRO A 164 -1.58 -13.48 -0.09
N VAL A 165 -2.68 -13.23 0.61
CA VAL A 165 -4.05 -13.31 0.09
C VAL A 165 -4.65 -11.92 -0.01
N SER A 166 -5.60 -11.72 -0.94
CA SER A 166 -6.18 -10.40 -1.20
C SER A 166 -7.14 -9.93 -0.12
N SER A 167 -7.72 -10.87 0.63
CA SER A 167 -8.74 -10.57 1.65
C SER A 167 -8.31 -11.09 3.01
N PHE A 168 -8.64 -10.34 4.06
CA PHE A 168 -8.45 -10.73 5.44
C PHE A 168 -9.82 -10.97 6.10
N ILE A 169 -10.11 -12.23 6.43
CA ILE A 169 -11.35 -12.63 7.10
C ILE A 169 -11.13 -12.63 8.61
N THR A 170 -12.04 -12.02 9.34
CA THR A 170 -11.91 -11.80 10.77
C THR A 170 -13.15 -12.31 11.52
N GLU A 171 -12.91 -13.17 12.51
CA GLU A 171 -13.98 -13.72 13.32
C GLU A 171 -14.63 -12.66 14.20
N GLU A 172 -15.96 -12.69 14.30
CA GLU A 172 -16.73 -11.84 15.19
C GLU A 172 -16.36 -12.08 16.66
N HIS A 173 -16.47 -11.06 17.51
CA HIS A 173 -16.10 -11.03 18.93
C HIS A 173 -14.61 -11.22 19.23
N LYS A 174 -13.73 -11.02 18.25
CA LYS A 174 -12.29 -11.24 18.38
C LYS A 174 -11.48 -10.09 17.84
N ALA A 175 -10.24 -10.01 18.30
CA ALA A 175 -9.16 -9.33 17.58
C ALA A 175 -8.45 -10.36 16.71
N SER A 176 -8.33 -10.07 15.41
CA SER A 176 -7.64 -10.90 14.43
C SER A 176 -6.52 -10.11 13.80
N SER A 177 -5.35 -10.70 13.57
CA SER A 177 -4.20 -10.03 12.99
C SER A 177 -3.69 -10.72 11.73
N ALA A 178 -3.16 -9.91 10.80
CA ALA A 178 -2.46 -10.38 9.61
C ALA A 178 -1.32 -9.40 9.25
N PHE A 179 -0.27 -9.93 8.64
CA PHE A 179 0.85 -9.10 8.16
C PHE A 179 0.51 -8.51 6.80
N LEU A 180 0.68 -7.19 6.64
CA LEU A 180 0.58 -6.51 5.36
C LEU A 180 1.87 -6.71 4.58
N VAL A 181 1.74 -7.26 3.36
CA VAL A 181 2.85 -7.60 2.48
C VAL A 181 2.87 -6.65 1.29
N ALA A 182 4.03 -6.11 0.99
CA ALA A 182 4.24 -5.19 -0.12
C ALA A 182 5.49 -5.57 -0.93
N ARG A 183 5.67 -4.93 -2.07
CA ARG A 183 6.91 -4.95 -2.86
C ARG A 183 7.11 -3.62 -3.59
N PHE A 184 8.37 -3.32 -3.93
CA PHE A 184 8.66 -2.21 -4.83
C PHE A 184 8.60 -2.69 -6.27
N VAL A 185 7.84 -1.96 -7.10
CA VAL A 185 7.68 -2.24 -8.52
C VAL A 185 8.18 -1.03 -9.31
N LYS A 186 9.03 -1.30 -10.31
CA LYS A 186 9.45 -0.28 -11.26
C LYS A 186 8.27 0.11 -12.13
N ASP A 187 8.06 1.40 -12.32
CA ASP A 187 7.06 1.90 -13.25
C ASP A 187 7.59 1.77 -14.68
N ASP A 188 7.00 0.87 -15.47
CA ASP A 188 7.38 0.63 -16.86
C ASP A 188 6.91 1.75 -17.82
N SER A 189 6.17 2.75 -17.33
CA SER A 189 5.77 3.91 -18.13
C SER A 189 6.93 4.84 -18.50
N ASP A 190 8.07 4.71 -17.81
CA ASP A 190 9.31 5.40 -18.16
C ASP A 190 10.02 4.71 -19.35
N VAL A 191 9.38 4.71 -20.52
CA VAL A 191 10.10 4.49 -21.77
C VAL A 191 11.07 5.66 -21.90
N SER A 192 12.35 5.41 -21.63
CA SER A 192 13.41 6.39 -21.92
C SER A 192 13.22 6.85 -23.37
N VAL A 193 12.74 8.06 -23.55
CA VAL A 193 12.79 8.72 -24.87
C VAL A 193 14.28 8.73 -25.21
N PRO A 194 14.73 8.03 -26.29
CA PRO A 194 16.13 8.06 -26.66
C PRO A 194 16.46 9.55 -26.86
N GLU A 195 17.48 10.03 -26.15
CA GLU A 195 17.95 11.40 -26.35
C GLU A 195 18.15 11.58 -27.84
N PRO A 196 17.54 12.62 -28.47
CA PRO A 196 17.80 12.89 -29.87
C PRO A 196 19.30 13.03 -29.96
N THR A 197 19.94 12.19 -30.78
CA THR A 197 21.39 12.18 -31.03
C THR A 197 21.77 13.50 -31.65
N SER A 198 21.85 14.55 -30.82
CA SER A 198 22.31 15.89 -31.17
C SER A 198 23.75 15.89 -31.68
N ALA A 199 24.47 14.78 -31.47
CA ALA A 199 25.79 14.54 -32.00
C ALA A 199 25.81 14.36 -33.54
N ALA A 200 24.73 13.90 -34.18
CA ALA A 200 24.69 13.73 -35.64
C ALA A 200 24.35 15.03 -36.39
N ALA A 201 23.70 15.99 -35.74
CA ALA A 201 23.32 17.27 -36.39
C ALA A 201 24.49 18.26 -36.49
N LEU A 202 25.47 18.19 -35.59
CA LEU A 202 26.64 19.09 -35.60
C LEU A 202 27.70 18.73 -36.63
N LEU A 203 27.74 17.48 -37.14
CA LEU A 203 28.69 17.04 -38.18
C LEU A 203 28.25 17.45 -39.60
N LEU A 204 26.98 17.76 -39.84
CA LEU A 204 26.48 18.16 -41.15
C LEU A 204 26.64 19.67 -41.43
N ILE A 205 26.80 20.52 -40.43
CA ILE A 205 26.98 21.97 -40.60
C ILE A 205 28.45 22.33 -40.87
N GLY A 206 29.41 21.46 -40.44
CA GLY A 206 30.86 21.68 -40.65
C GLY A 206 31.35 21.42 -42.08
N LEU A 207 30.64 20.71 -42.94
CA LEU A 207 31.06 20.31 -44.28
C LEU A 207 30.57 21.22 -45.41
N VAL A 208 29.67 22.15 -45.14
CA VAL A 208 29.14 23.09 -46.17
C VAL A 208 29.98 24.37 -46.26
N SER A 209 30.75 24.73 -45.25
CA SER A 209 31.48 26.01 -45.22
C SER A 209 32.86 26.00 -45.89
N THR A 210 33.37 24.87 -46.42
CA THR A 210 34.69 24.80 -47.05
C THR A 210 34.71 24.79 -48.58
N ARG A 211 33.53 24.93 -49.26
CA ARG A 211 33.45 24.88 -50.73
C ARG A 211 33.17 26.22 -51.45
N ILE A 212 33.15 27.35 -50.74
CA ILE A 212 32.85 28.67 -51.37
C ILE A 212 34.10 29.60 -51.40
N ARG A 213 35.30 29.08 -51.41
CA ARG A 213 36.48 29.91 -51.65
C ARG A 213 37.42 29.31 -52.70
N ARG A 214 36.97 29.18 -53.93
CA ARG A 214 37.87 29.10 -55.13
C ARG A 214 37.11 29.30 -56.41
N ARG A 215 36.80 30.59 -56.73
CA ARG A 215 36.63 31.10 -58.12
C ARG A 215 36.55 32.59 -58.05
N GLN A 216 37.73 33.22 -58.07
CA GLN A 216 37.99 34.54 -58.70
C GLN A 216 39.50 34.74 -58.69
N ALA A 217 40.12 34.44 -59.85
CA ALA A 217 41.25 35.10 -60.49
C ALA A 217 41.40 34.43 -61.84
#